data_5fd8305169077471d1f8d482590e2d4b
#
_entry.id   5fd8305169077471d1f8d482590e2d4b
#
_cell.length_a   1.000
_cell.length_b   1.000
_cell.length_c   1.000
_cell.angle_alpha   90.00
_cell.angle_beta   90.00
_cell.angle_gamma   90.00
#
_symmetry.space_group_name_H-M   'P 1'
#
loop_
_entity.id
_entity.type
_entity.pdbx_description
1 polymer ?
#
loop_
_entity_poly.entity_id
_entity_poly.type
_entity_poly.pdbx_seq_one_letter_code
_entity_poly.pdbx_strand_id
1 'polypeptide(L)'
;MVILDCLPYSFSFFWGLTAEGGKSRLSARMKFAVKAWSKGKARVGVVQLGSCPHPIETPALLLTTRKGLPVFIPPDHFPSLPSPDSLLFHFSPLHFLEGISLKAISTIGGLHPLLGLRDHILVAVPRDSIISIPDHDSTNRIGASFETPSGRMLIKPAEYMEMISSMRPNLWTTLADEVPAWASEKRNKASVERTLRWLDECIISNSKDGAVFGSIVGGSRVEVRRSCAQEVARRNVEGFWIGGFGLGESMEERNPLLSAVMDSLPEEKPRLISGLGLPEEVLQGVAAGIDLFDSTYIYHLTLGGFALTFPLERIETQITKYQPNSDSGSDGTKINLKATMYRKDTSHIVDNCKCYTCQNHTKAYINHLFNVHEMLAHILLEIHNTHHYLGFFRSIREAIQEGKFEQFRQKFIGSRREHLFSAALSI
;
A
#
# COMPACT_ATOMS: atom_id res chain seq x y z
N MET A 1 0.60 9.37 -55.26
CA MET A 1 1.97 8.86 -55.46
C MET A 1 2.92 9.76 -54.67
N VAL A 2 3.23 9.40 -53.49
CA VAL A 2 4.50 9.56 -52.74
C VAL A 2 4.32 8.81 -51.40
N ILE A 3 5.07 7.73 -51.34
CA ILE A 3 5.20 6.84 -50.17
C ILE A 3 6.24 7.50 -49.26
N LEU A 4 5.99 7.59 -47.97
CA LEU A 4 6.98 7.87 -46.97
C LEU A 4 6.93 6.77 -45.92
N ASP A 5 8.03 5.99 -45.91
CA ASP A 5 8.35 4.92 -44.99
C ASP A 5 8.49 5.44 -43.54
N CYS A 6 7.83 4.76 -42.60
CA CYS A 6 8.16 4.81 -41.21
C CYS A 6 8.74 3.47 -40.77
N LEU A 7 10.02 3.45 -40.50
CA LEU A 7 10.79 2.33 -39.97
C LEU A 7 10.38 2.04 -38.51
N PRO A 8 10.24 0.78 -38.09
CA PRO A 8 10.11 0.41 -36.69
C PRO A 8 11.51 0.18 -36.08
N TYR A 9 11.77 0.82 -34.95
CA TYR A 9 12.91 0.49 -34.11
C TYR A 9 12.69 -0.85 -33.43
N SER A 10 13.40 -1.87 -33.92
CA SER A 10 13.50 -3.17 -33.27
C SER A 10 14.69 -3.17 -32.29
N PHE A 11 14.43 -3.24 -30.99
CA PHE A 11 15.43 -3.60 -30.00
C PHE A 11 15.50 -5.12 -29.89
N SER A 12 16.45 -5.72 -30.56
CA SER A 12 16.82 -7.13 -30.40
C SER A 12 17.73 -7.30 -29.18
N PHE A 13 17.23 -7.89 -28.12
CA PHE A 13 18.04 -8.47 -27.07
C PHE A 13 18.42 -9.91 -27.44
N PHE A 14 19.71 -10.11 -27.73
CA PHE A 14 20.32 -11.45 -27.90
C PHE A 14 20.34 -12.17 -26.56
N TRP A 15 19.65 -13.27 -26.47
CA TRP A 15 19.85 -14.29 -25.42
C TRP A 15 20.55 -15.49 -26.05
N GLY A 16 21.81 -15.72 -25.64
CA GLY A 16 22.54 -16.93 -25.99
C GLY A 16 21.85 -18.14 -25.36
N LEU A 17 21.39 -19.07 -26.21
CA LEU A 17 20.91 -20.38 -25.84
C LEU A 17 22.13 -21.31 -25.66
N THR A 18 22.45 -21.69 -24.42
CA THR A 18 23.16 -22.94 -24.13
C THR A 18 22.13 -23.94 -23.62
N ALA A 19 21.97 -25.01 -24.37
CA ALA A 19 21.13 -26.15 -24.01
C ALA A 19 21.86 -27.01 -23.00
N GLU A 20 21.35 -27.11 -21.76
CA GLU A 20 21.63 -28.20 -20.84
C GLU A 20 20.40 -28.58 -20.02
N GLY A 21 20.06 -29.88 -20.06
CA GLY A 21 19.44 -30.67 -19.01
C GLY A 21 18.02 -30.30 -18.57
N GLY A 22 17.01 -31.07 -18.99
CA GLY A 22 15.62 -30.99 -18.55
C GLY A 22 15.43 -30.99 -17.03
N LYS A 23 15.26 -29.79 -16.45
CA LYS A 23 14.54 -29.57 -15.21
C LYS A 23 13.35 -28.71 -15.54
N SER A 24 12.13 -29.20 -15.28
CA SER A 24 10.90 -28.42 -15.41
C SER A 24 11.09 -27.08 -14.71
N ARG A 25 11.17 -26.00 -15.48
CA ARG A 25 11.12 -24.64 -14.95
C ARG A 25 9.73 -24.45 -14.35
N LEU A 26 9.56 -24.66 -13.06
CA LEU A 26 8.51 -24.03 -12.29
C LEU A 26 8.67 -22.53 -12.52
N SER A 27 7.74 -21.93 -13.24
CA SER A 27 7.73 -20.47 -13.43
C SER A 27 7.76 -19.85 -12.03
N ALA A 28 8.74 -19.02 -11.73
CA ALA A 28 8.84 -18.38 -10.43
C ALA A 28 7.55 -17.57 -10.19
N ARG A 29 6.86 -17.81 -9.07
CA ARG A 29 5.58 -17.14 -8.71
C ARG A 29 5.74 -15.63 -8.67
N MET A 30 6.92 -15.17 -8.27
CA MET A 30 7.30 -13.77 -8.21
C MET A 30 8.78 -13.60 -8.53
N LYS A 31 9.12 -12.47 -9.17
CA LYS A 31 10.49 -11.98 -9.31
C LYS A 31 10.54 -10.58 -8.76
N PHE A 32 11.59 -10.28 -7.99
CA PHE A 32 11.90 -8.95 -7.52
C PHE A 32 13.33 -8.59 -7.91
N ALA A 33 13.53 -7.40 -8.44
CA ALA A 33 14.85 -6.89 -8.79
C ALA A 33 14.98 -5.44 -8.35
N VAL A 34 16.02 -5.12 -7.60
CA VAL A 34 16.35 -3.75 -7.24
C VAL A 34 17.07 -3.10 -8.44
N LYS A 35 16.61 -1.93 -8.86
CA LYS A 35 17.12 -1.16 -10.00
C LYS A 35 18.06 -0.04 -9.58
N ALA A 36 17.76 0.62 -8.46
CA ALA A 36 18.53 1.74 -7.97
C ALA A 36 18.48 1.85 -6.45
N TRP A 37 19.55 2.40 -5.87
CA TRP A 37 19.67 2.73 -4.45
C TRP A 37 19.94 4.22 -4.30
N SER A 38 19.35 4.84 -3.28
CA SER A 38 19.79 6.14 -2.80
C SER A 38 20.68 5.97 -1.57
N LYS A 39 21.22 7.06 -1.02
CA LYS A 39 21.98 7.01 0.23
C LYS A 39 21.13 6.34 1.32
N GLY A 40 21.69 5.34 2.01
CA GLY A 40 20.98 4.55 3.00
C GLY A 40 20.28 3.31 2.39
N LYS A 41 19.06 3.00 2.83
CA LYS A 41 18.31 1.80 2.44
C LYS A 41 17.17 2.06 1.44
N ALA A 42 16.93 3.33 1.10
CA ALA A 42 15.91 3.69 0.11
C ALA A 42 16.26 3.12 -1.26
N ARG A 43 15.33 2.40 -1.88
CA ARG A 43 15.57 1.69 -3.13
C ARG A 43 14.39 1.74 -4.08
N VAL A 44 14.68 1.67 -5.37
CA VAL A 44 13.71 1.43 -6.44
C VAL A 44 13.89 0.02 -6.93
N GLY A 45 12.82 -0.73 -7.00
CA GLY A 45 12.79 -2.08 -7.53
C GLY A 45 11.64 -2.31 -8.48
N VAL A 46 11.55 -3.54 -8.96
CA VAL A 46 10.43 -4.02 -9.78
C VAL A 46 9.98 -5.37 -9.29
N VAL A 47 8.68 -5.48 -9.03
CA VAL A 47 7.99 -6.72 -8.72
C VAL A 47 7.29 -7.22 -9.96
N GLN A 48 7.59 -8.44 -10.39
CA GLN A 48 6.86 -9.16 -11.43
C GLN A 48 6.17 -10.36 -10.81
N LEU A 49 4.85 -10.39 -10.85
CA LEU A 49 4.03 -11.47 -10.31
C LEU A 49 3.54 -12.38 -11.43
N GLY A 50 4.03 -13.61 -11.45
CA GLY A 50 3.57 -14.71 -12.31
C GLY A 50 3.15 -14.32 -13.72
N SER A 51 1.86 -14.42 -13.99
CA SER A 51 1.23 -14.14 -15.29
C SER A 51 0.78 -12.69 -15.45
N CYS A 52 0.98 -11.79 -14.46
CA CYS A 52 0.56 -10.40 -14.60
C CYS A 52 1.38 -9.71 -15.70
N PRO A 53 0.72 -9.06 -16.69
CA PRO A 53 1.41 -8.51 -17.85
C PRO A 53 2.27 -7.27 -17.50
N HIS A 54 1.95 -6.60 -16.41
CA HIS A 54 2.58 -5.34 -16.01
C HIS A 54 3.47 -5.52 -14.78
N PRO A 55 4.78 -5.26 -14.89
CA PRO A 55 5.66 -5.16 -13.72
C PRO A 55 5.31 -3.92 -12.91
N ILE A 56 5.38 -4.04 -11.58
CA ILE A 56 5.12 -2.93 -10.66
C ILE A 56 6.45 -2.35 -10.17
N GLU A 57 6.63 -1.06 -10.37
CA GLU A 57 7.76 -0.32 -9.82
C GLU A 57 7.54 -0.01 -8.34
N THR A 58 8.56 -0.20 -7.52
CA THR A 58 8.54 0.09 -6.08
C THR A 58 9.48 1.24 -5.73
N PRO A 59 9.20 2.02 -4.68
CA PRO A 59 8.09 1.92 -3.75
C PRO A 59 6.72 2.11 -4.40
N ALA A 60 5.73 1.32 -3.96
CA ALA A 60 4.37 1.36 -4.49
C ALA A 60 3.30 1.30 -3.40
N LEU A 61 2.14 1.90 -3.69
CA LEU A 61 0.96 1.88 -2.84
C LEU A 61 0.02 0.76 -3.28
N LEU A 62 -0.50 0.01 -2.32
CA LEU A 62 -1.65 -0.86 -2.50
C LEU A 62 -2.92 -0.05 -2.27
N LEU A 63 -3.80 0.01 -3.26
CA LEU A 63 -5.09 0.66 -3.10
C LEU A 63 -5.99 -0.19 -2.20
N THR A 64 -6.49 0.42 -1.14
CA THR A 64 -7.40 -0.23 -0.19
C THR A 64 -8.72 -0.54 -0.86
N THR A 65 -9.19 -1.78 -0.70
CA THR A 65 -10.47 -2.23 -1.24
C THR A 65 -11.36 -2.80 -0.16
N ARG A 66 -12.64 -2.83 -0.45
CA ARG A 66 -13.63 -3.60 0.31
C ARG A 66 -14.21 -4.68 -0.59
N LYS A 67 -14.07 -5.95 -0.18
CA LYS A 67 -14.44 -7.10 -1.01
C LYS A 67 -13.77 -7.08 -2.40
N GLY A 68 -12.52 -6.59 -2.46
CA GLY A 68 -11.70 -6.57 -3.67
C GLY A 68 -11.92 -5.40 -4.64
N LEU A 69 -12.80 -4.44 -4.32
CA LEU A 69 -13.02 -3.22 -5.10
C LEU A 69 -12.81 -1.97 -4.23
N PRO A 70 -12.19 -0.90 -4.74
CA PRO A 70 -12.14 0.40 -4.07
C PRO A 70 -13.54 0.85 -3.64
N VAL A 71 -13.65 1.51 -2.48
CA VAL A 71 -14.96 1.81 -1.88
C VAL A 71 -15.74 2.84 -2.70
N PHE A 72 -15.04 3.87 -3.20
CA PHE A 72 -15.68 4.98 -3.91
C PHE A 72 -15.30 5.08 -5.38
N ILE A 73 -14.35 4.28 -5.89
CA ILE A 73 -14.02 4.30 -7.32
C ILE A 73 -14.74 3.15 -8.02
N PRO A 74 -15.77 3.42 -8.81
CA PRO A 74 -16.44 2.37 -9.58
C PRO A 74 -15.53 1.84 -10.69
N PRO A 75 -15.68 0.58 -11.12
CA PRO A 75 -14.82 -0.05 -12.13
C PRO A 75 -14.68 0.73 -13.43
N ASP A 76 -15.73 1.44 -13.86
CA ASP A 76 -15.72 2.26 -15.07
C ASP A 76 -14.71 3.42 -15.01
N HIS A 77 -14.27 3.82 -13.81
CA HIS A 77 -13.28 4.85 -13.59
C HIS A 77 -11.85 4.32 -13.40
N PHE A 78 -11.62 3.01 -13.33
CA PHE A 78 -10.27 2.46 -13.22
C PHE A 78 -9.34 2.91 -14.36
N PRO A 79 -9.79 3.00 -15.63
CA PRO A 79 -8.95 3.50 -16.71
C PRO A 79 -8.52 4.96 -16.56
N SER A 80 -9.18 5.76 -15.71
CA SER A 80 -8.81 7.15 -15.42
C SER A 80 -7.69 7.29 -14.40
N LEU A 81 -7.31 6.19 -13.74
CA LEU A 81 -6.22 6.16 -12.77
C LEU A 81 -4.87 5.93 -13.45
N PRO A 82 -3.75 6.39 -12.84
CA PRO A 82 -2.42 6.19 -13.40
C PRO A 82 -2.03 4.70 -13.45
N SER A 83 -1.94 4.11 -14.65
CA SER A 83 -1.44 2.76 -14.85
C SER A 83 0.08 2.79 -15.09
N PRO A 84 0.87 1.78 -14.64
CA PRO A 84 0.45 0.59 -13.89
C PRO A 84 0.34 0.78 -12.37
N ASP A 85 0.62 1.96 -11.84
CA ASP A 85 0.69 2.23 -10.39
C ASP A 85 -0.63 1.92 -9.65
N SER A 86 -1.77 2.02 -10.34
CA SER A 86 -3.11 1.78 -9.78
C SER A 86 -3.57 0.32 -9.85
N LEU A 87 -2.74 -0.60 -10.33
CA LEU A 87 -3.15 -2.01 -10.52
C LEU A 87 -3.03 -2.86 -9.25
N LEU A 88 -2.40 -2.36 -8.19
CA LEU A 88 -2.23 -3.08 -6.92
C LEU A 88 -3.43 -2.85 -6.00
N PHE A 89 -4.19 -3.89 -5.72
CA PHE A 89 -5.33 -3.85 -4.81
C PHE A 89 -5.08 -4.69 -3.56
N HIS A 90 -5.16 -4.04 -2.39
CA HIS A 90 -5.20 -4.71 -1.09
C HIS A 90 -6.63 -5.14 -0.76
N PHE A 91 -6.80 -6.36 -0.28
CA PHE A 91 -8.07 -6.81 0.32
C PHE A 91 -7.82 -7.74 1.51
N SER A 92 -8.77 -7.75 2.45
CA SER A 92 -8.78 -8.78 3.50
C SER A 92 -9.67 -9.94 3.10
N PRO A 93 -9.19 -11.19 3.19
CA PRO A 93 -10.05 -12.37 3.02
C PRO A 93 -11.26 -12.39 3.95
N LEU A 94 -11.15 -11.74 5.12
CA LEU A 94 -12.20 -11.63 6.12
C LEU A 94 -13.41 -10.83 5.64
N HIS A 95 -13.26 -10.00 4.60
CA HIS A 95 -14.39 -9.31 3.95
C HIS A 95 -15.42 -10.26 3.34
N PHE A 96 -15.04 -11.53 3.09
CA PHE A 96 -15.86 -12.55 2.45
C PHE A 96 -16.42 -13.60 3.43
N LEU A 97 -16.29 -13.38 4.74
CA LEU A 97 -16.94 -14.22 5.75
C LEU A 97 -18.46 -14.17 5.64
N GLU A 98 -18.97 -13.07 5.10
CA GLU A 98 -20.38 -12.88 4.81
C GLU A 98 -20.65 -12.63 3.33
N GLY A 99 -21.74 -13.17 2.83
CA GLY A 99 -22.19 -13.01 1.45
C GLY A 99 -21.91 -14.23 0.60
N ILE A 100 -21.05 -14.10 -0.42
CA ILE A 100 -20.74 -15.21 -1.34
C ILE A 100 -19.89 -16.29 -0.63
N SER A 101 -20.26 -17.56 -0.79
CA SER A 101 -19.52 -18.67 -0.17
C SER A 101 -18.16 -18.88 -0.84
N LEU A 102 -17.16 -19.35 -0.06
CA LEU A 102 -15.84 -19.72 -0.56
C LEU A 102 -15.92 -20.76 -1.68
N LYS A 103 -16.85 -21.71 -1.56
CA LYS A 103 -17.12 -22.72 -2.59
C LYS A 103 -17.55 -22.06 -3.92
N ALA A 104 -18.42 -21.07 -3.89
CA ALA A 104 -18.86 -20.35 -5.08
C ALA A 104 -17.69 -19.57 -5.72
N ILE A 105 -16.87 -18.86 -4.91
CA ILE A 105 -15.67 -18.16 -5.37
C ILE A 105 -14.70 -19.14 -6.04
N SER A 106 -14.44 -20.27 -5.42
CA SER A 106 -13.55 -21.32 -5.96
C SER A 106 -14.09 -21.90 -7.28
N THR A 107 -15.40 -22.13 -7.39
CA THR A 107 -16.06 -22.65 -8.60
C THR A 107 -15.94 -21.68 -9.77
N ILE A 108 -16.05 -20.38 -9.52
CA ILE A 108 -15.87 -19.31 -10.52
C ILE A 108 -14.40 -19.19 -10.97
N GLY A 109 -13.45 -19.69 -10.17
CA GLY A 109 -12.01 -19.67 -10.46
C GLY A 109 -11.22 -18.62 -9.66
N GLY A 110 -11.80 -18.04 -8.61
CA GLY A 110 -11.18 -17.05 -7.73
C GLY A 110 -11.78 -15.66 -7.84
N LEU A 111 -11.15 -14.68 -7.21
CA LEU A 111 -11.66 -13.30 -7.19
C LEU A 111 -11.50 -12.55 -8.50
N HIS A 112 -10.45 -12.80 -9.28
CA HIS A 112 -10.25 -12.12 -10.56
C HIS A 112 -11.43 -12.28 -11.51
N PRO A 113 -11.88 -13.51 -11.86
CA PRO A 113 -13.04 -13.66 -12.72
C PRO A 113 -14.34 -13.20 -12.04
N LEU A 114 -14.48 -13.35 -10.72
CA LEU A 114 -15.65 -12.88 -9.99
C LEU A 114 -15.85 -11.37 -10.10
N LEU A 115 -14.75 -10.59 -10.01
CA LEU A 115 -14.76 -9.13 -9.98
C LEU A 115 -14.46 -8.48 -11.33
N GLY A 116 -14.11 -9.28 -12.36
CA GLY A 116 -13.70 -8.75 -13.67
C GLY A 116 -12.31 -8.08 -13.67
N LEU A 117 -11.48 -8.35 -12.69
CA LEU A 117 -10.18 -7.69 -12.47
C LEU A 117 -9.03 -8.45 -13.17
N ARG A 118 -9.04 -8.53 -14.51
CA ARG A 118 -8.08 -9.36 -15.27
C ARG A 118 -6.63 -8.90 -15.14
N ASP A 119 -6.40 -7.59 -15.13
CA ASP A 119 -5.06 -6.98 -15.19
C ASP A 119 -4.59 -6.49 -13.80
N HIS A 120 -5.44 -6.55 -12.78
CA HIS A 120 -5.14 -6.10 -11.44
C HIS A 120 -4.41 -7.17 -10.64
N ILE A 121 -3.60 -6.72 -9.71
CA ILE A 121 -2.86 -7.56 -8.76
C ILE A 121 -3.58 -7.52 -7.42
N LEU A 122 -4.14 -8.65 -7.02
CA LEU A 122 -4.83 -8.81 -5.75
C LEU A 122 -3.85 -9.27 -4.67
N VAL A 123 -3.70 -8.46 -3.64
CA VAL A 123 -2.85 -8.72 -2.47
C VAL A 123 -3.74 -8.97 -1.26
N ALA A 124 -3.69 -10.20 -0.73
CA ALA A 124 -4.47 -10.61 0.42
C ALA A 124 -3.67 -10.39 1.72
N VAL A 125 -4.20 -9.56 2.62
CA VAL A 125 -3.67 -9.34 3.97
C VAL A 125 -4.80 -9.57 4.97
N PRO A 126 -4.61 -10.35 6.05
CA PRO A 126 -5.69 -10.61 7.03
C PRO A 126 -6.22 -9.33 7.65
N ARG A 127 -5.31 -8.41 8.00
CA ARG A 127 -5.63 -7.12 8.58
C ARG A 127 -6.22 -6.17 7.55
N ASP A 128 -7.32 -5.52 7.93
CA ASP A 128 -7.80 -4.30 7.32
C ASP A 128 -8.05 -3.27 8.44
N SER A 129 -7.37 -2.14 8.37
CA SER A 129 -7.45 -1.09 9.41
C SER A 129 -8.80 -0.36 9.44
N ILE A 130 -9.76 -0.72 8.56
CA ILE A 130 -11.11 -0.15 8.53
C ILE A 130 -12.12 -1.08 9.20
N ILE A 131 -12.13 -2.37 8.83
CA ILE A 131 -13.21 -3.30 9.22
C ILE A 131 -12.74 -4.69 9.70
N SER A 132 -11.44 -4.94 9.76
CA SER A 132 -10.88 -6.22 10.25
C SER A 132 -9.64 -5.94 11.10
N ILE A 133 -9.88 -5.33 12.27
CA ILE A 133 -8.83 -4.88 13.18
C ILE A 133 -8.35 -6.06 14.03
N PRO A 134 -7.02 -6.26 14.17
CA PRO A 134 -6.49 -7.30 15.05
C PRO A 134 -6.93 -7.11 16.50
N ASP A 135 -7.57 -8.14 17.06
CA ASP A 135 -7.93 -8.21 18.48
C ASP A 135 -6.90 -9.05 19.24
N HIS A 136 -5.94 -8.36 19.85
CA HIS A 136 -4.82 -8.98 20.53
C HIS A 136 -5.21 -9.70 21.84
N ASP A 137 -6.31 -9.30 22.48
CA ASP A 137 -6.75 -9.88 23.76
C ASP A 137 -7.37 -11.26 23.57
N SER A 138 -8.11 -11.46 22.49
CA SER A 138 -8.78 -12.72 22.20
C SER A 138 -7.96 -13.67 21.33
N THR A 139 -6.87 -13.17 20.72
CA THR A 139 -5.92 -14.00 19.96
C THR A 139 -5.24 -14.99 20.88
N ASN A 140 -5.25 -16.28 20.49
CA ASN A 140 -4.75 -17.37 21.31
C ASN A 140 -3.89 -18.36 20.50
N ARG A 141 -3.58 -19.54 21.04
CA ARG A 141 -2.75 -20.54 20.34
C ARG A 141 -3.44 -21.16 19.12
N ILE A 142 -4.77 -21.10 19.05
CA ILE A 142 -5.55 -21.74 17.98
C ILE A 142 -5.61 -20.85 16.73
N GLY A 143 -5.72 -19.53 16.89
CA GLY A 143 -5.86 -18.61 15.78
C GLY A 143 -5.75 -17.15 16.17
N ALA A 144 -5.72 -16.28 15.17
CA ALA A 144 -5.76 -14.83 15.31
C ALA A 144 -7.21 -14.34 15.40
N SER A 145 -7.49 -13.45 16.35
CA SER A 145 -8.78 -12.81 16.51
C SER A 145 -8.81 -11.46 15.82
N PHE A 146 -9.95 -11.15 15.21
CA PHE A 146 -10.20 -9.88 14.55
C PHE A 146 -11.57 -9.33 14.96
N GLU A 147 -11.63 -8.02 15.13
CA GLU A 147 -12.90 -7.31 15.21
C GLU A 147 -13.42 -7.04 13.81
N THR A 148 -14.62 -7.51 13.51
CA THR A 148 -15.29 -7.33 12.23
C THR A 148 -16.67 -6.71 12.43
N PRO A 149 -17.35 -6.19 11.39
CA PRO A 149 -18.71 -5.68 11.51
C PRO A 149 -19.71 -6.72 12.06
N SER A 150 -19.43 -8.00 11.86
CA SER A 150 -20.24 -9.13 12.36
C SER A 150 -19.88 -9.56 13.79
N GLY A 151 -18.98 -8.84 14.42
CA GLY A 151 -18.45 -9.15 15.74
C GLY A 151 -17.03 -9.75 15.69
N ARG A 152 -16.64 -10.31 16.83
CA ARG A 152 -15.31 -10.90 17.01
C ARG A 152 -15.20 -12.26 16.33
N MET A 153 -14.18 -12.44 15.50
CA MET A 153 -13.93 -13.67 14.73
C MET A 153 -12.52 -14.21 15.02
N LEU A 154 -12.45 -15.47 15.46
CA LEU A 154 -11.18 -16.20 15.62
C LEU A 154 -10.90 -17.01 14.35
N ILE A 155 -9.83 -16.69 13.66
CA ILE A 155 -9.44 -17.30 12.39
C ILE A 155 -8.26 -18.24 12.61
N LYS A 156 -8.44 -19.52 12.30
CA LYS A 156 -7.38 -20.53 12.37
C LYS A 156 -6.55 -20.53 11.08
N PRO A 157 -5.27 -20.95 11.12
CA PRO A 157 -4.45 -21.07 9.92
C PRO A 157 -5.10 -21.89 8.80
N ALA A 158 -5.73 -23.02 9.12
CA ALA A 158 -6.42 -23.86 8.14
C ALA A 158 -7.60 -23.15 7.46
N GLU A 159 -8.42 -22.42 8.22
CA GLU A 159 -9.55 -21.64 7.70
C GLU A 159 -9.03 -20.48 6.80
N TYR A 160 -7.95 -19.83 7.23
CA TYR A 160 -7.30 -18.80 6.43
C TYR A 160 -6.78 -19.34 5.10
N MET A 161 -6.14 -20.51 5.10
CA MET A 161 -5.63 -21.15 3.90
C MET A 161 -6.76 -21.63 2.96
N GLU A 162 -7.91 -22.02 3.48
CA GLU A 162 -9.10 -22.30 2.68
C GLU A 162 -9.60 -21.04 1.95
N MET A 163 -9.61 -19.89 2.64
CA MET A 163 -9.93 -18.59 2.02
C MET A 163 -8.94 -18.26 0.90
N ILE A 164 -7.63 -18.33 1.16
CA ILE A 164 -6.58 -18.04 0.17
C ILE A 164 -6.71 -18.94 -1.06
N SER A 165 -6.87 -20.25 -0.85
CA SER A 165 -7.00 -21.23 -1.95
C SER A 165 -8.26 -21.01 -2.78
N SER A 166 -9.36 -20.57 -2.16
CA SER A 166 -10.62 -20.27 -2.84
C SER A 166 -10.57 -18.97 -3.62
N MET A 167 -9.90 -17.93 -3.09
CA MET A 167 -9.84 -16.59 -3.65
C MET A 167 -8.74 -16.43 -4.71
N ARG A 168 -7.66 -17.21 -4.61
CA ARG A 168 -6.50 -17.21 -5.53
C ARG A 168 -5.89 -15.83 -5.77
N PRO A 169 -5.43 -15.12 -4.70
CA PRO A 169 -4.74 -13.84 -4.86
C PRO A 169 -3.37 -14.03 -5.56
N ASN A 170 -2.85 -12.97 -6.18
CA ASN A 170 -1.50 -13.00 -6.76
C ASN A 170 -0.41 -13.02 -5.69
N LEU A 171 -0.67 -12.36 -4.56
CA LEU A 171 0.21 -12.28 -3.41
C LEU A 171 -0.63 -12.35 -2.13
N TRP A 172 -0.11 -13.01 -1.11
CA TRP A 172 -0.77 -13.06 0.19
C TRP A 172 0.24 -13.11 1.33
N THR A 173 -0.18 -12.59 2.50
CA THR A 173 0.63 -12.62 3.72
C THR A 173 0.14 -13.73 4.63
N THR A 174 1.05 -14.31 5.43
CA THR A 174 0.67 -15.32 6.40
C THR A 174 -0.06 -14.71 7.59
N LEU A 175 -0.84 -15.54 8.30
CA LEU A 175 -1.55 -15.10 9.50
C LEU A 175 -0.55 -14.67 10.59
N ALA A 176 -0.89 -13.62 11.33
CA ALA A 176 -0.03 -13.04 12.36
C ALA A 176 -0.79 -12.70 13.64
N ASP A 177 -0.10 -12.77 14.77
CA ASP A 177 -0.58 -12.28 16.07
C ASP A 177 -0.01 -10.87 16.30
N GLU A 178 -0.70 -9.85 15.80
CA GLU A 178 -0.30 -8.45 15.98
C GLU A 178 -0.68 -7.96 17.39
N VAL A 179 0.24 -7.26 18.03
CA VAL A 179 0.05 -6.70 19.37
C VAL A 179 0.34 -5.21 19.38
N PRO A 180 -0.36 -4.42 20.22
CA PRO A 180 -0.16 -2.99 20.33
C PRO A 180 1.21 -2.65 20.94
N ALA A 181 1.64 -1.40 20.77
CA ALA A 181 2.94 -0.91 21.22
C ALA A 181 3.18 -1.10 22.72
N TRP A 182 2.13 -0.99 23.53
CA TRP A 182 2.20 -1.13 25.01
C TRP A 182 2.15 -2.58 25.50
N ALA A 183 2.08 -3.57 24.62
CA ALA A 183 2.02 -4.96 25.05
C ALA A 183 3.28 -5.39 25.84
N SER A 184 3.08 -6.23 26.87
CA SER A 184 4.15 -6.72 27.71
C SER A 184 5.18 -7.56 26.92
N GLU A 185 6.40 -7.65 27.42
CA GLU A 185 7.45 -8.47 26.78
C GLU A 185 7.02 -9.95 26.63
N LYS A 186 6.39 -10.50 27.68
CA LYS A 186 5.84 -11.87 27.64
C LYS A 186 4.81 -12.04 26.53
N ARG A 187 3.91 -11.03 26.34
CA ARG A 187 2.89 -11.07 25.30
C ARG A 187 3.51 -10.94 23.90
N ASN A 188 4.55 -10.11 23.75
CA ASN A 188 5.29 -9.98 22.50
C ASN A 188 6.03 -11.27 22.12
N LYS A 189 6.68 -11.95 23.05
CA LYS A 189 7.32 -13.25 22.80
C LYS A 189 6.30 -14.31 22.38
N ALA A 190 5.17 -14.39 23.08
CA ALA A 190 4.08 -15.30 22.69
C ALA A 190 3.47 -14.99 21.31
N SER A 191 3.41 -13.70 20.93
CA SER A 191 2.98 -13.25 19.60
C SER A 191 3.91 -13.79 18.51
N VAL A 192 5.22 -13.66 18.68
CA VAL A 192 6.21 -14.17 17.73
C VAL A 192 6.15 -15.69 17.61
N GLU A 193 6.09 -16.41 18.73
CA GLU A 193 5.96 -17.87 18.74
C GLU A 193 4.74 -18.37 17.98
N ARG A 194 3.58 -17.71 18.15
CA ARG A 194 2.34 -18.02 17.44
C ARG A 194 2.48 -17.74 15.95
N THR A 195 2.97 -16.54 15.60
CA THR A 195 3.13 -16.11 14.22
C THR A 195 4.06 -17.05 13.45
N LEU A 196 5.20 -17.45 14.03
CA LEU A 196 6.13 -18.39 13.39
C LEU A 196 5.51 -19.78 13.19
N ARG A 197 4.76 -20.27 14.16
CA ARG A 197 4.05 -21.55 14.02
C ARG A 197 2.98 -21.47 12.92
N TRP A 198 2.16 -20.43 12.89
CA TRP A 198 1.14 -20.24 11.85
C TRP A 198 1.76 -20.02 10.47
N LEU A 199 2.93 -19.37 10.38
CA LEU A 199 3.70 -19.28 9.15
C LEU A 199 4.07 -20.68 8.64
N ASP A 200 4.59 -21.55 9.50
CA ASP A 200 4.97 -22.93 9.14
C ASP A 200 3.73 -23.74 8.70
N GLU A 201 2.61 -23.63 9.41
CA GLU A 201 1.33 -24.25 9.04
C GLU A 201 0.81 -23.74 7.67
N CYS A 202 0.89 -22.45 7.41
CA CYS A 202 0.48 -21.85 6.13
C CYS A 202 1.36 -22.30 4.97
N ILE A 203 2.69 -22.38 5.16
CA ILE A 203 3.64 -22.85 4.12
C ILE A 203 3.36 -24.31 3.76
N ILE A 204 3.13 -25.16 4.75
CA ILE A 204 2.83 -26.60 4.54
C ILE A 204 1.51 -26.77 3.77
N SER A 205 0.50 -25.95 4.09
CA SER A 205 -0.84 -26.02 3.49
C SER A 205 -0.94 -25.30 2.13
N ASN A 206 0.15 -24.65 1.69
CA ASN A 206 0.14 -23.84 0.47
C ASN A 206 -0.01 -24.69 -0.80
N SER A 207 -1.13 -24.52 -1.49
CA SER A 207 -1.50 -25.21 -2.74
C SER A 207 -0.79 -24.69 -4.00
N LYS A 208 0.28 -23.90 -3.89
CA LYS A 208 1.06 -23.29 -4.97
C LYS A 208 0.39 -22.05 -5.63
N ASP A 209 -0.67 -21.51 -5.12
CA ASP A 209 -1.32 -20.32 -5.65
C ASP A 209 -0.77 -19.04 -5.00
N GLY A 210 -0.29 -18.09 -5.81
CA GLY A 210 0.21 -16.80 -5.37
C GLY A 210 1.58 -16.81 -4.68
N ALA A 211 2.19 -15.62 -4.57
CA ALA A 211 3.43 -15.39 -3.85
C ALA A 211 3.16 -15.26 -2.34
N VAL A 212 4.01 -15.84 -1.49
CA VAL A 212 3.85 -15.85 -0.03
C VAL A 212 4.77 -14.84 0.62
N PHE A 213 4.21 -13.94 1.43
CA PHE A 213 4.97 -13.05 2.29
C PHE A 213 4.88 -13.52 3.74
N GLY A 214 6.05 -13.81 4.33
CA GLY A 214 6.13 -14.20 5.73
C GLY A 214 5.91 -13.00 6.66
N SER A 215 5.08 -13.18 7.66
CA SER A 215 4.68 -12.13 8.59
C SER A 215 5.71 -11.94 9.70
N ILE A 216 6.11 -10.69 9.96
CA ILE A 216 7.06 -10.28 10.99
C ILE A 216 6.35 -9.39 11.99
N VAL A 217 6.36 -9.77 13.26
CA VAL A 217 5.77 -9.05 14.39
C VAL A 217 6.76 -8.92 15.54
N GLY A 218 6.37 -8.30 16.65
CA GLY A 218 7.22 -8.16 17.84
C GLY A 218 6.96 -6.87 18.63
N GLY A 219 5.83 -6.18 18.34
CA GLY A 219 5.41 -4.95 19.03
C GLY A 219 6.51 -3.88 19.04
N SER A 220 6.68 -3.19 20.16
CA SER A 220 7.70 -2.15 20.36
C SER A 220 9.01 -2.70 20.96
N ARG A 221 9.36 -3.96 20.70
CA ARG A 221 10.57 -4.61 21.23
C ARG A 221 11.58 -4.91 20.13
N VAL A 222 12.66 -4.13 20.07
CA VAL A 222 13.70 -4.19 19.02
C VAL A 222 14.25 -5.62 18.85
N GLU A 223 14.69 -6.25 19.94
CA GLU A 223 15.29 -7.58 19.89
C GLU A 223 14.28 -8.68 19.50
N VAL A 224 13.02 -8.53 19.95
CA VAL A 224 11.96 -9.48 19.60
C VAL A 224 11.62 -9.39 18.12
N ARG A 225 11.55 -8.16 17.53
CA ARG A 225 11.37 -7.96 16.09
C ARG A 225 12.55 -8.48 15.28
N ARG A 226 13.79 -8.23 15.75
CA ARG A 226 15.01 -8.75 15.11
C ARG A 226 15.00 -10.28 15.05
N SER A 227 14.73 -10.93 16.17
CA SER A 227 14.64 -12.38 16.25
C SER A 227 13.54 -12.94 15.34
N CYS A 228 12.35 -12.33 15.33
CA CYS A 228 11.26 -12.71 14.44
C CYS A 228 11.67 -12.59 12.97
N ALA A 229 12.27 -11.46 12.57
CA ALA A 229 12.73 -11.23 11.20
C ALA A 229 13.76 -12.27 10.75
N GLN A 230 14.74 -12.60 11.60
CA GLN A 230 15.75 -13.64 11.32
C GLN A 230 15.11 -15.02 11.14
N GLU A 231 14.15 -15.38 11.97
CA GLU A 231 13.44 -16.65 11.87
C GLU A 231 12.57 -16.74 10.61
N VAL A 232 11.86 -15.67 10.25
CA VAL A 232 11.07 -15.62 9.01
C VAL A 232 11.97 -15.65 7.78
N ALA A 233 13.11 -14.95 7.80
CA ALA A 233 14.06 -14.92 6.68
C ALA A 233 14.65 -16.30 6.34
N ARG A 234 14.74 -17.23 7.31
CA ARG A 234 15.20 -18.64 7.10
C ARG A 234 14.18 -19.52 6.39
N ARG A 235 12.92 -19.08 6.31
CA ARG A 235 11.82 -19.85 5.71
C ARG A 235 11.69 -19.57 4.22
N ASN A 236 11.09 -20.50 3.50
CA ASN A 236 10.87 -20.35 2.06
C ASN A 236 9.64 -19.48 1.77
N VAL A 237 9.85 -18.16 1.77
CA VAL A 237 8.87 -17.13 1.43
C VAL A 237 9.41 -16.23 0.32
N GLU A 238 8.55 -15.68 -0.52
CA GLU A 238 8.94 -14.81 -1.64
C GLU A 238 9.20 -13.36 -1.19
N GLY A 239 8.64 -12.93 -0.05
CA GLY A 239 8.82 -11.59 0.51
C GLY A 239 8.44 -11.54 1.98
N PHE A 240 8.39 -10.33 2.54
CA PHE A 240 8.13 -10.12 3.96
C PHE A 240 7.02 -9.11 4.16
N TRP A 241 6.08 -9.43 5.05
CA TRP A 241 5.09 -8.49 5.54
C TRP A 241 5.43 -8.05 6.96
N ILE A 242 5.51 -6.74 7.16
CA ILE A 242 5.91 -6.15 8.43
C ILE A 242 4.64 -5.64 9.12
N GLY A 243 4.14 -6.45 10.04
CA GLY A 243 2.95 -6.17 10.83
C GLY A 243 3.24 -5.48 12.16
N GLY A 244 2.17 -5.17 12.91
CA GLY A 244 2.24 -4.57 14.24
C GLY A 244 2.73 -3.13 14.25
N PHE A 245 2.55 -2.38 13.16
CA PHE A 245 2.71 -0.93 13.08
C PHE A 245 1.36 -0.24 12.93
N GLY A 246 1.29 1.07 13.31
CA GLY A 246 0.04 1.80 13.41
C GLY A 246 -0.85 1.30 14.55
N LEU A 247 -0.26 0.69 15.59
CA LEU A 247 -0.93 0.15 16.76
C LEU A 247 -0.48 0.84 18.05
N GLY A 248 -0.21 2.16 17.97
CA GLY A 248 0.08 3.03 19.10
C GLY A 248 1.54 3.39 19.33
N GLU A 249 2.47 2.99 18.44
CA GLU A 249 3.85 3.48 18.45
C GLU A 249 3.96 4.89 17.85
N SER A 250 4.91 5.68 18.38
CA SER A 250 5.26 6.98 17.80
C SER A 250 6.18 6.85 16.58
N MET A 251 6.31 7.93 15.79
CA MET A 251 7.24 7.95 14.66
C MET A 251 8.71 7.81 15.09
N GLU A 252 9.07 8.32 16.25
CA GLU A 252 10.42 8.22 16.82
C GLU A 252 10.72 6.77 17.23
N GLU A 253 9.79 6.10 17.90
CA GLU A 253 9.93 4.69 18.29
C GLU A 253 10.02 3.75 17.07
N ARG A 254 9.41 4.12 15.95
CA ARG A 254 9.36 3.29 14.75
C ARG A 254 10.71 3.08 14.08
N ASN A 255 11.59 4.11 14.05
CA ASN A 255 12.89 4.04 13.40
C ASN A 255 13.77 2.87 13.87
N PRO A 256 14.06 2.69 15.17
CA PRO A 256 14.88 1.56 15.62
C PRO A 256 14.21 0.21 15.38
N LEU A 257 12.87 0.14 15.43
CA LEU A 257 12.12 -1.08 15.15
C LEU A 257 12.23 -1.51 13.69
N LEU A 258 12.07 -0.56 12.75
CA LEU A 258 12.25 -0.80 11.32
C LEU A 258 13.69 -1.20 11.01
N SER A 259 14.69 -0.49 11.55
CA SER A 259 16.10 -0.80 11.32
C SER A 259 16.44 -2.22 11.75
N ALA A 260 15.99 -2.64 12.94
CA ALA A 260 16.23 -3.99 13.45
C ALA A 260 15.66 -5.10 12.54
N VAL A 261 14.50 -4.86 11.95
CA VAL A 261 13.90 -5.77 10.96
C VAL A 261 14.70 -5.76 9.66
N MET A 262 14.95 -4.57 9.10
CA MET A 262 15.60 -4.43 7.79
C MET A 262 17.03 -4.96 7.74
N ASP A 263 17.78 -4.85 8.86
CA ASP A 263 19.14 -5.39 8.99
C ASP A 263 19.18 -6.92 9.01
N SER A 264 18.04 -7.56 9.23
CA SER A 264 17.89 -9.01 9.33
C SER A 264 17.33 -9.64 8.05
N LEU A 265 16.91 -8.84 7.06
CA LEU A 265 16.23 -9.33 5.87
C LEU A 265 17.11 -9.25 4.62
N PRO A 266 17.08 -10.27 3.75
CA PRO A 266 17.77 -10.25 2.48
C PRO A 266 17.28 -9.12 1.58
N GLU A 267 18.20 -8.55 0.79
CA GLU A 267 17.90 -7.38 -0.06
C GLU A 267 17.13 -7.73 -1.33
N GLU A 268 17.27 -8.97 -1.79
CA GLU A 268 16.66 -9.49 -3.01
C GLU A 268 15.17 -9.83 -2.87
N LYS A 269 14.58 -9.66 -1.69
CA LYS A 269 13.15 -9.90 -1.45
C LYS A 269 12.41 -8.61 -1.11
N PRO A 270 11.19 -8.42 -1.62
CA PRO A 270 10.39 -7.22 -1.34
C PRO A 270 9.79 -7.25 0.06
N ARG A 271 9.50 -6.05 0.55
CA ARG A 271 9.01 -5.79 1.91
C ARG A 271 7.73 -4.97 1.84
N LEU A 272 6.65 -5.53 2.37
CA LEU A 272 5.33 -4.90 2.49
C LEU A 272 5.10 -4.47 3.94
N ILE A 273 4.59 -3.27 4.16
CA ILE A 273 4.18 -2.79 5.48
C ILE A 273 2.72 -2.37 5.47
N SER A 274 2.01 -2.66 6.57
CA SER A 274 0.66 -2.16 6.82
C SER A 274 0.64 -1.15 7.97
N GLY A 275 -0.33 -0.23 7.94
CA GLY A 275 -0.58 0.74 9.01
C GLY A 275 0.21 2.03 8.92
N LEU A 276 1.01 2.25 7.86
CA LEU A 276 1.68 3.51 7.58
C LEU A 276 1.00 4.19 6.39
N GLY A 277 0.52 5.43 6.57
CA GLY A 277 -0.25 6.06 5.53
C GLY A 277 -0.08 7.56 5.37
N LEU A 278 0.40 8.25 6.40
CA LEU A 278 0.75 9.65 6.27
C LEU A 278 1.97 9.81 5.34
N PRO A 279 2.05 10.87 4.53
CA PRO A 279 3.19 11.07 3.64
C PRO A 279 4.56 10.98 4.34
N GLU A 280 4.68 11.49 5.57
CA GLU A 280 5.92 11.41 6.36
C GLU A 280 6.23 9.97 6.81
N GLU A 281 5.21 9.19 7.14
CA GLU A 281 5.36 7.78 7.50
C GLU A 281 5.81 6.96 6.30
N VAL A 282 5.26 7.26 5.11
CA VAL A 282 5.71 6.65 3.85
C VAL A 282 7.17 6.99 3.59
N LEU A 283 7.56 8.27 3.70
CA LEU A 283 8.96 8.69 3.54
C LEU A 283 9.89 8.01 4.56
N GLN A 284 9.45 7.83 5.80
CA GLN A 284 10.19 7.09 6.83
C GLN A 284 10.34 5.61 6.44
N GLY A 285 9.27 4.96 6.00
CA GLY A 285 9.28 3.56 5.55
C GLY A 285 10.20 3.35 4.34
N VAL A 286 10.12 4.24 3.34
CA VAL A 286 11.01 4.21 2.17
C VAL A 286 12.48 4.38 2.57
N ALA A 287 12.77 5.33 3.48
CA ALA A 287 14.12 5.52 4.01
C ALA A 287 14.66 4.25 4.70
N ALA A 288 13.78 3.47 5.33
CA ALA A 288 14.12 2.19 5.94
C ALA A 288 14.25 1.04 4.93
N GLY A 289 13.80 1.20 3.69
CA GLY A 289 13.88 0.17 2.63
C GLY A 289 12.62 -0.66 2.46
N ILE A 290 11.45 -0.10 2.74
CA ILE A 290 10.14 -0.68 2.43
C ILE A 290 9.83 -0.47 0.94
N ASP A 291 9.24 -1.49 0.32
CA ASP A 291 8.91 -1.51 -1.11
C ASP A 291 7.42 -1.32 -1.39
N LEU A 292 6.55 -1.88 -0.53
CA LEU A 292 5.11 -1.88 -0.71
C LEU A 292 4.41 -1.34 0.54
N PHE A 293 3.40 -0.51 0.34
CA PHE A 293 2.66 0.15 1.41
C PHE A 293 1.18 -0.16 1.29
N ASP A 294 0.60 -0.70 2.35
CA ASP A 294 -0.83 -0.84 2.54
C ASP A 294 -1.32 0.29 3.45
N SER A 295 -2.17 1.17 2.91
CA SER A 295 -2.60 2.36 3.61
C SER A 295 -4.07 2.69 3.37
N THR A 296 -4.78 2.95 4.46
CA THR A 296 -6.16 3.44 4.44
C THR A 296 -6.27 4.98 4.43
N TYR A 297 -5.14 5.68 4.26
CA TYR A 297 -5.09 7.15 4.35
C TYR A 297 -6.01 7.84 3.35
N ILE A 298 -6.00 7.42 2.07
CA ILE A 298 -6.87 7.97 1.02
C ILE A 298 -8.34 7.80 1.41
N TYR A 299 -8.74 6.63 1.87
CA TYR A 299 -10.10 6.35 2.32
C TYR A 299 -10.56 7.32 3.42
N HIS A 300 -9.74 7.50 4.47
CA HIS A 300 -10.08 8.41 5.56
C HIS A 300 -10.14 9.87 5.14
N LEU A 301 -9.24 10.32 4.26
CA LEU A 301 -9.30 11.66 3.67
C LEU A 301 -10.59 11.87 2.89
N THR A 302 -10.96 10.89 2.07
CA THR A 302 -12.17 10.94 1.24
C THR A 302 -13.42 11.03 2.11
N LEU A 303 -13.56 10.21 3.14
CA LEU A 303 -14.67 10.31 4.11
C LEU A 303 -14.72 11.66 4.82
N GLY A 304 -13.56 12.18 5.20
CA GLY A 304 -13.43 13.50 5.83
C GLY A 304 -13.78 14.67 4.91
N GLY A 305 -13.76 14.47 3.59
CA GLY A 305 -13.93 15.53 2.60
C GLY A 305 -12.63 16.30 2.31
N PHE A 306 -11.46 15.69 2.62
CA PHE A 306 -10.15 16.31 2.43
C PHE A 306 -9.54 15.91 1.09
N ALA A 307 -9.11 16.89 0.31
CA ALA A 307 -8.38 16.74 -0.94
C ALA A 307 -6.88 16.97 -0.72
N LEU A 308 -6.05 16.07 -1.22
CA LEU A 308 -4.59 16.23 -1.21
C LEU A 308 -4.15 17.35 -2.15
N THR A 309 -3.23 18.22 -1.70
CA THR A 309 -2.78 19.39 -2.45
C THR A 309 -1.28 19.66 -2.38
N PHE A 310 -0.49 18.84 -1.66
CA PHE A 310 0.94 19.06 -1.57
C PHE A 310 1.63 18.97 -2.94
N PRO A 311 2.72 19.75 -3.18
CA PRO A 311 3.41 19.79 -4.47
C PRO A 311 4.04 18.44 -4.84
N LEU A 312 3.85 18.02 -6.09
CA LEU A 312 4.49 16.82 -6.69
C LEU A 312 5.68 17.17 -7.59
N GLU A 313 6.08 18.44 -7.65
CA GLU A 313 7.10 18.92 -8.58
C GLU A 313 8.52 18.46 -8.22
N ARG A 314 9.36 18.35 -9.25
CA ARG A 314 10.78 18.02 -9.12
C ARG A 314 11.51 19.03 -8.23
N ILE A 315 12.56 18.57 -7.56
CA ILE A 315 13.37 19.33 -6.60
C ILE A 315 13.93 20.65 -7.19
N GLU A 316 14.06 20.75 -8.51
CA GLU A 316 14.72 21.86 -9.21
C GLU A 316 13.81 23.04 -9.59
N THR A 317 12.50 22.87 -9.58
CA THR A 317 11.58 23.98 -9.86
C THR A 317 11.55 24.90 -8.64
N GLN A 318 11.91 26.16 -8.87
CA GLN A 318 11.90 27.24 -7.87
C GLN A 318 10.53 27.21 -7.16
N ILE A 319 10.60 27.37 -5.84
CA ILE A 319 9.45 27.57 -4.98
C ILE A 319 8.66 28.76 -5.56
N THR A 320 7.70 28.51 -6.45
CA THR A 320 6.60 29.46 -6.61
C THR A 320 6.03 29.55 -5.20
N LYS A 321 6.14 30.75 -4.61
CA LYS A 321 5.62 31.04 -3.27
C LYS A 321 4.17 30.58 -3.27
N TYR A 322 3.94 29.35 -2.81
CA TYR A 322 2.62 28.91 -2.43
C TYR A 322 2.24 29.83 -1.27
N GLN A 323 1.45 30.85 -1.56
CA GLN A 323 0.85 31.66 -0.52
C GLN A 323 -0.24 30.76 0.09
N PRO A 324 -0.04 30.26 1.30
CA PRO A 324 -1.13 29.62 2.01
C PRO A 324 -2.19 30.70 2.22
N ASN A 325 -3.34 30.54 1.57
CA ASN A 325 -4.51 31.24 2.05
C ASN A 325 -4.64 30.87 3.52
N SER A 326 -4.70 31.87 4.39
CA SER A 326 -4.77 31.78 5.84
C SER A 326 -6.08 31.13 6.31
N ASP A 327 -6.31 29.91 5.91
CA ASP A 327 -7.53 29.19 6.18
C ASP A 327 -7.31 28.24 7.36
N SER A 328 -8.03 28.48 8.41
CA SER A 328 -8.03 27.72 9.65
C SER A 328 -8.39 26.25 9.40
N GLY A 329 -7.42 25.40 9.13
CA GLY A 329 -7.61 23.95 8.97
C GLY A 329 -6.80 23.26 7.88
N SER A 330 -5.98 23.99 7.10
CA SER A 330 -5.05 23.42 6.16
C SER A 330 -3.67 23.21 6.81
N ASP A 331 -3.09 22.01 6.74
CA ASP A 331 -1.71 21.75 7.15
C ASP A 331 -0.72 21.85 5.97
N GLY A 332 -1.13 22.50 4.88
CA GLY A 332 -0.37 22.65 3.64
C GLY A 332 -0.34 21.39 2.78
N THR A 333 -0.84 20.26 3.27
CA THR A 333 -0.86 18.98 2.52
C THR A 333 -2.23 18.67 1.93
N LYS A 334 -3.29 19.24 2.46
CA LYS A 334 -4.68 18.99 2.07
C LYS A 334 -5.59 20.16 2.36
N ILE A 335 -6.72 20.23 1.68
CA ILE A 335 -7.80 21.21 1.88
C ILE A 335 -9.10 20.48 2.23
N ASN A 336 -9.94 21.11 3.07
CA ASN A 336 -11.26 20.57 3.42
C ASN A 336 -12.33 21.10 2.45
N LEU A 337 -12.73 20.29 1.47
CA LEU A 337 -13.71 20.69 0.46
C LEU A 337 -15.15 20.88 1.01
N LYS A 338 -15.42 20.51 2.28
CA LYS A 338 -16.68 20.81 2.97
C LYS A 338 -16.74 22.26 3.48
N ALA A 339 -15.60 22.99 3.53
CA ALA A 339 -15.53 24.35 4.03
C ALA A 339 -16.30 25.32 3.15
N THR A 340 -16.97 26.31 3.78
CA THR A 340 -17.87 27.27 3.12
C THR A 340 -17.15 28.16 2.12
N MET A 341 -15.86 28.41 2.29
CA MET A 341 -15.05 29.22 1.37
C MET A 341 -15.04 28.67 -0.06
N TYR A 342 -15.12 27.34 -0.23
CA TYR A 342 -15.14 26.68 -1.55
C TYR A 342 -16.50 26.73 -2.26
N ARG A 343 -17.54 27.23 -1.61
CA ARG A 343 -18.91 27.31 -2.17
C ARG A 343 -19.00 28.05 -3.52
N LYS A 344 -18.11 29.00 -3.77
CA LYS A 344 -18.05 29.80 -5.01
C LYS A 344 -16.71 29.66 -5.75
N ASP A 345 -15.83 28.78 -5.32
CA ASP A 345 -14.50 28.57 -5.93
C ASP A 345 -14.63 27.68 -7.16
N THR A 346 -14.57 28.28 -8.34
CA THR A 346 -14.68 27.59 -9.63
C THR A 346 -13.34 27.04 -10.14
N SER A 347 -12.26 27.15 -9.36
CA SER A 347 -10.96 26.56 -9.71
C SER A 347 -10.94 25.05 -9.45
N HIS A 348 -9.96 24.38 -10.04
CA HIS A 348 -9.69 22.95 -9.81
C HIS A 348 -9.09 22.72 -8.41
N ILE A 349 -9.08 21.46 -7.91
CA ILE A 349 -8.51 21.13 -6.61
C ILE A 349 -7.01 21.49 -6.58
N VAL A 350 -6.27 21.07 -7.61
CA VAL A 350 -4.85 21.40 -7.80
C VAL A 350 -4.64 21.85 -9.23
N ASP A 351 -3.94 22.98 -9.41
CA ASP A 351 -3.60 23.50 -10.73
C ASP A 351 -2.73 22.52 -11.50
N ASN A 352 -3.00 22.36 -12.80
CA ASN A 352 -2.33 21.43 -13.70
C ASN A 352 -2.46 19.95 -13.35
N CYS A 353 -3.25 19.55 -12.37
CA CYS A 353 -3.55 18.16 -12.08
C CYS A 353 -4.28 17.50 -13.27
N LYS A 354 -3.83 16.29 -13.65
CA LYS A 354 -4.35 15.54 -14.81
C LYS A 354 -5.41 14.50 -14.43
N CYS A 355 -5.82 14.41 -13.16
CA CYS A 355 -6.86 13.47 -12.78
C CYS A 355 -8.21 13.82 -13.40
N TYR A 356 -9.08 12.82 -13.55
CA TYR A 356 -10.43 12.99 -14.08
C TYR A 356 -11.20 14.13 -13.36
N THR A 357 -11.12 14.16 -12.03
CA THR A 357 -11.83 15.14 -11.21
C THR A 357 -11.40 16.57 -11.51
N CYS A 358 -10.09 16.85 -11.53
CA CYS A 358 -9.57 18.19 -11.82
C CYS A 358 -9.79 18.62 -13.27
N GLN A 359 -9.87 17.66 -14.22
CA GLN A 359 -10.13 18.00 -15.62
C GLN A 359 -11.61 18.38 -15.89
N ASN A 360 -12.54 17.88 -15.06
CA ASN A 360 -13.98 17.98 -15.36
C ASN A 360 -14.78 18.73 -14.30
N HIS A 361 -14.24 18.96 -13.09
CA HIS A 361 -15.00 19.49 -11.95
C HIS A 361 -14.25 20.57 -11.18
N THR A 362 -15.00 21.43 -10.50
CA THR A 362 -14.52 22.55 -9.68
C THR A 362 -14.68 22.26 -8.20
N LYS A 363 -13.93 22.97 -7.34
CA LYS A 363 -14.09 22.92 -5.88
C LYS A 363 -15.53 23.27 -5.47
N ALA A 364 -16.13 24.29 -6.11
CA ALA A 364 -17.52 24.69 -5.83
C ALA A 364 -18.52 23.58 -6.09
N TYR A 365 -18.35 22.83 -7.18
CA TYR A 365 -19.23 21.70 -7.49
C TYR A 365 -19.09 20.56 -6.48
N ILE A 366 -17.86 20.20 -6.12
CA ILE A 366 -17.61 19.16 -5.13
C ILE A 366 -18.13 19.59 -3.74
N ASN A 367 -17.92 20.85 -3.35
CA ASN A 367 -18.50 21.42 -2.13
C ASN A 367 -20.02 21.31 -2.14
N HIS A 368 -20.68 21.66 -3.26
CA HIS A 368 -22.13 21.51 -3.41
C HIS A 368 -22.56 20.04 -3.19
N LEU A 369 -21.91 19.09 -3.84
CA LEU A 369 -22.22 17.65 -3.69
C LEU A 369 -22.10 17.17 -2.23
N PHE A 370 -21.08 17.63 -1.49
CA PHE A 370 -20.97 17.33 -0.05
C PHE A 370 -22.13 17.92 0.76
N ASN A 371 -22.55 19.15 0.45
CA ASN A 371 -23.64 19.83 1.16
C ASN A 371 -25.01 19.17 0.93
N VAL A 372 -25.22 18.54 -0.23
CA VAL A 372 -26.46 17.82 -0.55
C VAL A 372 -26.35 16.32 -0.35
N HIS A 373 -25.24 15.86 0.28
CA HIS A 373 -24.97 14.46 0.63
C HIS A 373 -24.95 13.48 -0.55
N GLU A 374 -24.50 13.93 -1.72
CA GLU A 374 -24.35 13.08 -2.89
C GLU A 374 -23.10 12.22 -2.81
N MET A 375 -23.24 10.91 -3.09
CA MET A 375 -22.12 9.97 -3.11
C MET A 375 -21.04 10.36 -4.13
N LEU A 376 -21.42 11.02 -5.21
CA LEU A 376 -20.52 11.49 -6.25
C LEU A 376 -19.40 12.39 -5.69
N ALA A 377 -19.63 13.11 -4.59
CA ALA A 377 -18.59 13.88 -3.91
C ALA A 377 -17.42 12.99 -3.49
N HIS A 378 -17.70 11.84 -2.89
CA HIS A 378 -16.68 10.89 -2.44
C HIS A 378 -16.00 10.20 -3.63
N ILE A 379 -16.74 9.87 -4.70
CA ILE A 379 -16.19 9.28 -5.92
C ILE A 379 -15.15 10.22 -6.55
N LEU A 380 -15.54 11.45 -6.80
CA LEU A 380 -14.66 12.47 -7.40
C LEU A 380 -13.44 12.74 -6.53
N LEU A 381 -13.63 12.81 -5.21
CA LEU A 381 -12.55 13.07 -4.27
C LEU A 381 -11.57 11.91 -4.18
N GLU A 382 -12.05 10.65 -4.13
CA GLU A 382 -11.15 9.49 -4.08
C GLU A 382 -10.36 9.32 -5.38
N ILE A 383 -10.95 9.59 -6.55
CA ILE A 383 -10.22 9.62 -7.82
C ILE A 383 -9.08 10.65 -7.78
N HIS A 384 -9.35 11.86 -7.28
CA HIS A 384 -8.32 12.90 -7.14
C HIS A 384 -7.23 12.47 -6.14
N ASN A 385 -7.61 12.05 -4.94
CA ASN A 385 -6.67 11.67 -3.88
C ASN A 385 -5.81 10.48 -4.30
N THR A 386 -6.39 9.48 -4.94
CA THR A 386 -5.67 8.32 -5.48
C THR A 386 -4.65 8.75 -6.53
N HIS A 387 -5.08 9.54 -7.53
CA HIS A 387 -4.18 10.05 -8.57
C HIS A 387 -3.01 10.83 -7.98
N HIS A 388 -3.30 11.73 -7.04
CA HIS A 388 -2.30 12.58 -6.39
C HIS A 388 -1.33 11.77 -5.56
N TYR A 389 -1.82 10.80 -4.79
CA TYR A 389 -0.97 9.98 -3.91
C TYR A 389 -0.12 8.98 -4.69
N LEU A 390 -0.62 8.41 -5.79
CA LEU A 390 0.19 7.63 -6.72
C LEU A 390 1.28 8.49 -7.39
N GLY A 391 0.97 9.76 -7.70
CA GLY A 391 1.95 10.75 -8.14
C GLY A 391 3.07 10.96 -7.12
N PHE A 392 2.75 11.01 -5.83
CA PHE A 392 3.74 11.10 -4.75
C PHE A 392 4.70 9.90 -4.74
N PHE A 393 4.20 8.67 -4.87
CA PHE A 393 5.06 7.49 -4.98
C PHE A 393 5.95 7.53 -6.22
N ARG A 394 5.47 8.08 -7.33
CA ARG A 394 6.29 8.28 -8.54
C ARG A 394 7.41 9.29 -8.27
N SER A 395 7.11 10.43 -7.65
CA SER A 395 8.14 11.42 -7.27
C SER A 395 9.18 10.84 -6.31
N ILE A 396 8.78 9.96 -5.39
CA ILE A 396 9.71 9.23 -4.51
C ILE A 396 10.65 8.33 -5.34
N ARG A 397 10.12 7.55 -6.30
CA ARG A 397 10.94 6.69 -7.16
C ARG A 397 11.94 7.51 -8.00
N GLU A 398 11.48 8.61 -8.60
CA GLU A 398 12.34 9.54 -9.35
C GLU A 398 13.46 10.10 -8.46
N ALA A 399 13.14 10.57 -7.26
CA ALA A 399 14.12 11.10 -6.31
C ALA A 399 15.16 10.04 -5.87
N ILE A 400 14.77 8.77 -5.73
CA ILE A 400 15.70 7.68 -5.44
C ILE A 400 16.61 7.41 -6.64
N GLN A 401 16.06 7.32 -7.86
CA GLN A 401 16.81 7.09 -9.09
C GLN A 401 17.84 8.18 -9.36
N GLU A 402 17.51 9.44 -9.02
CA GLU A 402 18.43 10.59 -9.11
C GLU A 402 19.43 10.68 -7.95
N GLY A 403 19.34 9.80 -6.92
CA GLY A 403 20.17 9.86 -5.71
C GLY A 403 19.86 11.04 -4.79
N LYS A 404 18.70 11.69 -4.97
CA LYS A 404 18.25 12.90 -4.25
C LYS A 404 17.16 12.64 -3.20
N PHE A 405 16.90 11.39 -2.86
CA PHE A 405 15.78 11.03 -1.97
C PHE A 405 15.82 11.74 -0.62
N GLU A 406 17.00 11.85 0.01
CA GLU A 406 17.09 12.51 1.31
C GLU A 406 16.80 14.02 1.21
N GLN A 407 17.22 14.68 0.12
CA GLN A 407 16.88 16.08 -0.14
C GLN A 407 15.37 16.26 -0.36
N PHE A 408 14.74 15.35 -1.12
CA PHE A 408 13.30 15.32 -1.31
C PHE A 408 12.56 15.19 0.02
N ARG A 409 12.96 14.23 0.85
CA ARG A 409 12.39 13.99 2.18
C ARG A 409 12.49 15.21 3.09
N GLN A 410 13.69 15.81 3.17
CA GLN A 410 13.92 16.99 4.00
C GLN A 410 13.13 18.20 3.52
N LYS A 411 13.05 18.44 2.21
CA LYS A 411 12.25 19.52 1.62
C LYS A 411 10.77 19.32 1.95
N PHE A 412 10.25 18.11 1.80
CA PHE A 412 8.84 17.80 2.09
C PHE A 412 8.49 18.04 3.57
N ILE A 413 9.32 17.54 4.50
CA ILE A 413 9.11 17.72 5.95
C ILE A 413 9.31 19.19 6.34
N GLY A 414 10.30 19.88 5.77
CA GLY A 414 10.60 21.29 6.04
C GLY A 414 9.46 22.22 5.66
N SER A 415 8.92 22.08 4.44
CA SER A 415 7.80 22.90 3.96
C SER A 415 6.57 22.77 4.84
N ARG A 416 6.30 21.58 5.37
CA ARG A 416 5.20 21.36 6.30
C ARG A 416 5.42 22.02 7.65
N ARG A 417 6.62 21.97 8.21
CA ARG A 417 6.96 22.64 9.48
C ARG A 417 6.82 24.14 9.37
N GLU A 418 7.34 24.75 8.31
CA GLU A 418 7.21 26.19 8.05
C GLU A 418 5.73 26.62 7.96
N HIS A 419 4.88 25.80 7.34
CA HIS A 419 3.45 26.04 7.26
C HIS A 419 2.76 26.00 8.62
N LEU A 420 3.09 25.04 9.47
CA LEU A 420 2.54 24.93 10.83
C LEU A 420 2.99 26.11 11.70
N PHE A 421 4.24 26.56 11.59
CA PHE A 421 4.75 27.75 12.28
C PHE A 421 4.06 29.03 11.82
N SER A 422 3.86 29.22 10.51
CA SER A 422 3.18 30.38 9.96
C SER A 422 1.72 30.43 10.40
N ALA A 423 1.02 29.30 10.44
CA ALA A 423 -0.34 29.20 10.95
C ALA A 423 -0.44 29.50 12.46
N ALA A 424 0.56 29.08 13.27
CA ALA A 424 0.60 29.39 14.70
C ALA A 424 0.92 30.85 15.01
N LEU A 425 1.60 31.58 14.12
CA LEU A 425 1.90 33.00 14.28
C LEU A 425 0.79 33.92 13.79
N SER A 426 -0.21 33.39 13.08
CA SER A 426 -1.37 34.15 12.55
C SER A 426 -2.60 34.06 13.48
N ILE A 427 -2.49 33.45 14.66
CA ILE A 427 -3.45 33.45 15.77
C ILE A 427 -3.02 34.49 16.80
#